data_288614bcb18f6bf2db806254a348eb39
#
_entry.id   288614bcb18f6bf2db806254a348eb39
#
_cell.length_a   1.000
_cell.length_b   1.000
_cell.length_c   1.000
_cell.angle_alpha   90.00
_cell.angle_beta   90.00
_cell.angle_gamma   90.00
#
_symmetry.space_group_name_H-M   'P 1'
#
loop_
_entity.id
_entity.type
_entity.pdbx_description
1 polymer ?
#
loop_
_entity_poly.entity_id
_entity_poly.type
_entity_poly.pdbx_seq_one_letter_code
_entity_poly.pdbx_strand_id
1 'polypeptide(L)'
;GTGWLNKKQLAEHLTRLEEAAKRDHRKLGAEMDLFHLQQEAHGSVFWHPKGYLIWRQLEAYMRRAIDDAGYREVKTPQVMDARQWETSGHWGKYRENMFVIPDEVPNVDDEGPLVSDDADWMALKPMNCPAHVLIFRQGIKSYRDLPLRIYENGCCHRNEPHGALHGLMRVRQFTQDDAHIFCREDQIVDEVRAFCALADRIYKDFGFTYSIKLALRPEKRFGSEEMWDKAENELRAAVAAAGLNTPEFGWEELPGEGAFYAPKLEWHLTDAIGRTWQVGTIQSDRVLPERLDASYVGEDGERHRPVMLHRAIFGSYERFIGILIEHYAGRFPAWLAPVQAVVATIVSDADDYAGEVLAKLRAAGIRAEADLRNEKINYKVREHSLAKVPNLLVVGRREAEEGKVALRVLGSEGQSFLSLDEAISRLANEARAPDML
;
A
#
# COMPACT_ATOMS: atom_id res chain seq x y z
N GLY A 1 16.53 -4.01 -29.27
CA GLY A 1 17.61 -4.49 -28.40
C GLY A 1 18.26 -3.31 -27.69
N THR A 2 18.57 -3.47 -26.42
CA THR A 2 19.33 -2.49 -25.62
C THR A 2 20.81 -2.67 -25.87
N GLY A 3 21.53 -1.60 -26.25
CA GLY A 3 22.99 -1.58 -26.37
C GLY A 3 23.65 -1.30 -25.03
N TRP A 4 24.80 -1.97 -24.74
CA TRP A 4 25.56 -1.78 -23.51
C TRP A 4 26.97 -1.28 -23.85
N LEU A 5 27.51 -0.36 -23.05
CA LEU A 5 28.82 0.24 -23.30
C LEU A 5 29.95 -0.77 -23.14
N ASN A 6 29.82 -1.79 -22.31
CA ASN A 6 30.81 -2.83 -22.09
C ASN A 6 30.22 -4.14 -21.57
N LYS A 7 31.00 -5.23 -21.60
CA LYS A 7 30.62 -6.58 -21.15
C LYS A 7 30.22 -6.62 -19.65
N LYS A 8 30.83 -5.77 -18.81
CA LYS A 8 30.52 -5.73 -17.37
C LYS A 8 29.11 -5.22 -17.13
N GLN A 9 28.71 -4.13 -17.77
CA GLN A 9 27.36 -3.58 -17.67
C GLN A 9 26.31 -4.56 -18.19
N LEU A 10 26.60 -5.29 -19.28
CA LEU A 10 25.70 -6.34 -19.77
C LEU A 10 25.56 -7.47 -18.74
N ALA A 11 26.66 -7.94 -18.15
CA ALA A 11 26.63 -9.00 -17.14
C ALA A 11 25.83 -8.57 -15.90
N GLU A 12 26.04 -7.35 -15.40
CA GLU A 12 25.28 -6.77 -14.28
C GLU A 12 23.78 -6.67 -14.60
N HIS A 13 23.44 -6.30 -15.83
CA HIS A 13 22.05 -6.26 -16.28
C HIS A 13 21.41 -7.64 -16.34
N LEU A 14 22.11 -8.63 -16.91
CA LEU A 14 21.61 -10.01 -16.96
C LEU A 14 21.40 -10.59 -15.56
N THR A 15 22.35 -10.37 -14.66
CA THR A 15 22.21 -10.77 -13.24
C THR A 15 20.99 -10.12 -12.59
N ARG A 16 20.75 -8.82 -12.83
CA ARG A 16 19.55 -8.15 -12.32
C ARG A 16 18.24 -8.72 -12.88
N LEU A 17 18.22 -9.09 -14.17
CA LEU A 17 17.05 -9.75 -14.76
C LEU A 17 16.80 -11.12 -14.16
N GLU A 18 17.82 -11.93 -13.92
CA GLU A 18 17.71 -13.22 -13.26
C GLU A 18 17.23 -13.08 -11.82
N GLU A 19 17.77 -12.13 -11.07
CA GLU A 19 17.32 -11.84 -9.70
C GLU A 19 15.88 -11.31 -9.67
N ALA A 20 15.48 -10.47 -10.62
CA ALA A 20 14.10 -10.00 -10.75
C ALA A 20 13.14 -11.18 -11.03
N ALA A 21 13.50 -12.11 -11.90
CA ALA A 21 12.70 -13.29 -12.20
C ALA A 21 12.53 -14.23 -10.99
N LYS A 22 13.57 -14.36 -10.16
CA LYS A 22 13.50 -15.15 -8.91
C LYS A 22 12.58 -14.51 -7.85
N ARG A 23 12.42 -13.19 -7.90
CA ARG A 23 11.65 -12.38 -6.94
C ARG A 23 10.24 -12.04 -7.42
N ASP A 24 9.87 -12.43 -8.64
CA ASP A 24 8.55 -12.11 -9.21
C ASP A 24 7.43 -12.44 -8.22
N HIS A 25 6.64 -11.43 -7.86
CA HIS A 25 5.58 -11.54 -6.85
C HIS A 25 4.50 -12.56 -7.23
N ARG A 26 4.28 -12.80 -8.54
CA ARG A 26 3.31 -13.79 -9.02
C ARG A 26 3.79 -15.22 -8.72
N LYS A 27 5.09 -15.46 -8.92
CA LYS A 27 5.74 -16.74 -8.62
C LYS A 27 5.79 -16.98 -7.11
N LEU A 28 6.37 -16.04 -6.37
CA LEU A 28 6.50 -16.15 -4.91
C LEU A 28 5.12 -16.17 -4.22
N GLY A 29 4.16 -15.39 -4.72
CA GLY A 29 2.80 -15.37 -4.20
C GLY A 29 2.11 -16.73 -4.32
N ALA A 30 2.30 -17.42 -5.44
CA ALA A 30 1.80 -18.81 -5.63
C ALA A 30 2.54 -19.82 -4.75
N GLU A 31 3.89 -19.78 -4.72
CA GLU A 31 4.71 -20.69 -3.90
C GLU A 31 4.43 -20.54 -2.39
N MET A 32 4.12 -19.34 -1.92
CA MET A 32 3.81 -19.02 -0.52
C MET A 32 2.32 -19.09 -0.19
N ASP A 33 1.47 -19.41 -1.16
CA ASP A 33 0.00 -19.46 -1.00
C ASP A 33 -0.60 -18.14 -0.51
N LEU A 34 -0.22 -17.02 -1.15
CA LEU A 34 -0.66 -15.68 -0.73
C LEU A 34 -1.91 -15.20 -1.47
N PHE A 35 -1.99 -15.44 -2.76
CA PHE A 35 -3.09 -14.97 -3.62
C PHE A 35 -3.10 -15.69 -4.96
N HIS A 36 -4.21 -15.56 -5.69
CA HIS A 36 -4.27 -15.89 -7.11
C HIS A 36 -5.15 -14.91 -7.89
N LEU A 37 -5.07 -15.00 -9.21
CA LEU A 37 -5.88 -14.26 -10.18
C LEU A 37 -6.57 -15.28 -11.10
N GLN A 38 -7.85 -15.06 -11.43
CA GLN A 38 -8.60 -15.94 -12.34
C GLN A 38 -9.59 -15.15 -13.20
N GLN A 39 -10.14 -15.82 -14.22
CA GLN A 39 -10.95 -15.14 -15.25
C GLN A 39 -12.29 -14.62 -14.75
N GLU A 40 -12.89 -15.26 -13.76
CA GLU A 40 -14.18 -14.90 -13.19
C GLU A 40 -14.17 -13.51 -12.51
N ALA A 41 -12.97 -13.02 -12.12
CA ALA A 41 -12.77 -11.69 -11.60
C ALA A 41 -11.50 -11.06 -12.18
N HIS A 42 -11.51 -10.86 -13.50
CA HIS A 42 -10.35 -10.43 -14.25
C HIS A 42 -9.78 -9.08 -13.77
N GLY A 43 -8.53 -9.10 -13.30
CA GLY A 43 -7.88 -7.93 -12.72
C GLY A 43 -8.25 -7.64 -11.26
N SER A 44 -8.92 -8.57 -10.58
CA SER A 44 -9.18 -8.53 -9.14
C SER A 44 -8.49 -9.69 -8.44
N VAL A 45 -8.02 -9.45 -7.21
CA VAL A 45 -7.17 -10.40 -6.49
C VAL A 45 -8.00 -11.26 -5.55
N PHE A 46 -7.80 -12.58 -5.61
CA PHE A 46 -8.27 -13.52 -4.60
C PHE A 46 -7.19 -13.70 -3.54
N TRP A 47 -7.38 -13.12 -2.37
CA TRP A 47 -6.45 -13.22 -1.27
C TRP A 47 -6.65 -14.50 -0.48
N HIS A 48 -5.59 -15.30 -0.35
CA HIS A 48 -5.59 -16.46 0.51
C HIS A 48 -5.35 -16.07 1.99
N PRO A 49 -5.59 -16.94 2.96
CA PRO A 49 -5.46 -16.59 4.38
C PRO A 49 -4.11 -15.98 4.75
N LYS A 50 -3.00 -16.51 4.19
CA LYS A 50 -1.64 -15.99 4.44
C LYS A 50 -1.42 -14.61 3.81
N GLY A 51 -1.88 -14.40 2.58
CA GLY A 51 -1.76 -13.11 1.92
C GLY A 51 -2.65 -12.04 2.57
N TYR A 52 -3.89 -12.42 2.92
CA TYR A 52 -4.79 -11.49 3.62
C TYR A 52 -4.31 -11.13 5.02
N LEU A 53 -3.52 -12.02 5.65
CA LEU A 53 -2.90 -11.69 6.93
C LEU A 53 -1.83 -10.61 6.78
N ILE A 54 -1.00 -10.66 5.73
CA ILE A 54 -0.06 -9.56 5.40
C ILE A 54 -0.83 -8.26 5.20
N TRP A 55 -1.90 -8.28 4.44
CA TRP A 55 -2.79 -7.15 4.24
C TRP A 55 -3.25 -6.53 5.56
N ARG A 56 -3.79 -7.36 6.45
CA ARG A 56 -4.28 -6.90 7.76
C ARG A 56 -3.18 -6.30 8.65
N GLN A 57 -1.95 -6.82 8.57
CA GLN A 57 -0.81 -6.24 9.30
C GLN A 57 -0.46 -4.85 8.76
N LEU A 58 -0.45 -4.67 7.44
CA LEU A 58 -0.22 -3.36 6.81
C LEU A 58 -1.35 -2.37 7.13
N GLU A 59 -2.58 -2.83 7.10
CA GLU A 59 -3.75 -2.01 7.42
C GLU A 59 -3.72 -1.56 8.90
N ALA A 60 -3.38 -2.46 9.83
CA ALA A 60 -3.23 -2.13 11.24
C ALA A 60 -2.07 -1.16 11.49
N TYR A 61 -0.92 -1.35 10.82
CA TYR A 61 0.22 -0.44 10.87
C TYR A 61 -0.18 0.95 10.36
N MET A 62 -0.82 1.05 9.19
CA MET A 62 -1.24 2.33 8.62
C MET A 62 -2.23 3.05 9.53
N ARG A 63 -3.23 2.36 10.10
CA ARG A 63 -4.18 2.98 11.04
C ARG A 63 -3.49 3.63 12.23
N ARG A 64 -2.54 2.95 12.87
CA ARG A 64 -1.78 3.57 13.96
C ARG A 64 -1.01 4.80 13.48
N ALA A 65 -0.33 4.70 12.34
CA ALA A 65 0.45 5.79 11.78
C ALA A 65 -0.38 7.04 11.46
N ILE A 66 -1.61 6.86 10.93
CA ILE A 66 -2.51 7.97 10.60
C ILE A 66 -3.24 8.51 11.83
N ASP A 67 -3.61 7.67 12.79
CA ASP A 67 -4.20 8.12 14.06
C ASP A 67 -3.23 9.04 14.81
N ASP A 68 -1.97 8.63 14.92
CA ASP A 68 -0.89 9.45 15.51
C ASP A 68 -0.67 10.77 14.77
N ALA A 69 -0.87 10.79 13.45
CA ALA A 69 -0.77 11.98 12.63
C ALA A 69 -2.06 12.84 12.61
N GLY A 70 -3.08 12.47 13.39
CA GLY A 70 -4.31 13.23 13.58
C GLY A 70 -5.30 13.16 12.41
N TYR A 71 -5.25 12.08 11.61
CA TYR A 71 -6.27 11.81 10.59
C TYR A 71 -7.49 11.13 11.22
N ARG A 72 -8.65 11.28 10.57
CA ARG A 72 -9.90 10.63 10.94
C ARG A 72 -10.32 9.67 9.86
N GLU A 73 -10.43 8.37 10.21
CA GLU A 73 -10.85 7.34 9.26
C GLU A 73 -12.34 7.48 8.97
N VAL A 74 -12.69 7.38 7.69
CA VAL A 74 -14.06 7.39 7.19
C VAL A 74 -14.29 6.19 6.27
N LYS A 75 -15.54 5.96 5.90
CA LYS A 75 -15.93 4.97 4.89
C LYS A 75 -16.98 5.54 3.96
N THR A 76 -16.73 5.45 2.65
CA THR A 76 -17.63 6.00 1.63
C THR A 76 -18.24 4.91 0.74
N PRO A 77 -19.40 5.16 0.12
CA PRO A 77 -20.07 4.21 -0.77
C PRO A 77 -19.19 3.80 -1.96
N GLN A 78 -19.34 2.56 -2.43
CA GLN A 78 -18.65 2.05 -3.62
C GLN A 78 -19.32 2.48 -4.91
N VAL A 79 -20.65 2.51 -4.93
CA VAL A 79 -21.48 2.89 -6.07
C VAL A 79 -22.04 4.27 -5.83
N MET A 80 -21.86 5.17 -6.79
CA MET A 80 -22.31 6.56 -6.69
C MET A 80 -22.94 7.01 -8.01
N ASP A 81 -23.90 7.92 -7.93
CA ASP A 81 -24.61 8.50 -9.05
C ASP A 81 -23.66 9.19 -10.05
N ALA A 82 -23.92 9.03 -11.35
CA ALA A 82 -23.10 9.61 -12.42
C ALA A 82 -23.01 11.15 -12.33
N ARG A 83 -24.04 11.83 -11.85
CA ARG A 83 -24.06 13.29 -11.66
C ARG A 83 -22.94 13.79 -10.74
N GLN A 84 -22.54 12.98 -9.76
CA GLN A 84 -21.38 13.31 -8.90
C GLN A 84 -20.09 13.31 -9.70
N TRP A 85 -19.95 12.38 -10.64
CA TRP A 85 -18.78 12.25 -11.51
C TRP A 85 -18.77 13.31 -12.63
N GLU A 86 -19.93 13.73 -13.10
CA GLU A 86 -20.09 14.87 -14.02
C GLU A 86 -19.66 16.17 -13.36
N THR A 87 -20.18 16.44 -12.16
CA THR A 87 -19.86 17.65 -11.40
C THR A 87 -18.37 17.74 -11.09
N SER A 88 -17.74 16.65 -10.67
CA SER A 88 -16.31 16.61 -10.42
C SER A 88 -15.44 16.63 -11.68
N GLY A 89 -16.02 16.39 -12.86
CA GLY A 89 -15.33 16.35 -14.15
C GLY A 89 -14.76 14.99 -14.54
N HIS A 90 -14.87 13.99 -13.67
CA HIS A 90 -14.38 12.62 -13.97
C HIS A 90 -15.15 11.98 -15.11
N TRP A 91 -16.47 12.19 -15.19
CA TRP A 91 -17.30 11.63 -16.26
C TRP A 91 -16.83 12.02 -17.67
N GLY A 92 -16.45 13.30 -17.85
CA GLY A 92 -15.98 13.78 -19.15
C GLY A 92 -14.52 13.43 -19.48
N LYS A 93 -13.67 13.20 -18.46
CA LYS A 93 -12.21 13.02 -18.63
C LYS A 93 -11.74 11.60 -18.39
N TYR A 94 -12.53 10.79 -17.67
CA TYR A 94 -12.09 9.50 -17.13
C TYR A 94 -13.09 8.36 -17.34
N ARG A 95 -14.24 8.61 -17.99
CA ARG A 95 -15.34 7.64 -18.17
C ARG A 95 -14.89 6.31 -18.76
N GLU A 96 -13.98 6.32 -19.72
CA GLU A 96 -13.45 5.10 -20.36
C GLU A 96 -12.79 4.14 -19.39
N ASN A 97 -12.29 4.68 -18.27
CA ASN A 97 -11.67 3.92 -17.19
C ASN A 97 -12.61 3.64 -16.01
N MET A 98 -13.91 3.88 -16.15
CA MET A 98 -14.90 3.65 -15.10
C MET A 98 -15.75 2.42 -15.40
N PHE A 99 -16.12 1.67 -14.36
CA PHE A 99 -17.19 0.70 -14.44
C PHE A 99 -18.51 1.44 -14.20
N VAL A 100 -19.35 1.50 -15.22
CA VAL A 100 -20.65 2.17 -15.18
C VAL A 100 -21.76 1.14 -15.08
N ILE A 101 -22.82 1.47 -14.35
CA ILE A 101 -23.94 0.61 -14.02
C ILE A 101 -25.22 1.39 -14.34
N PRO A 102 -26.08 0.90 -15.25
CA PRO A 102 -27.43 1.47 -15.40
C PRO A 102 -28.28 1.17 -14.18
N ASP A 103 -29.24 2.01 -13.86
CA ASP A 103 -30.19 1.78 -12.76
C ASP A 103 -31.33 0.82 -13.14
N GLU A 104 -31.38 0.42 -14.41
CA GLU A 104 -32.32 -0.59 -14.92
C GLU A 104 -31.58 -1.89 -15.31
N VAL A 105 -32.32 -3.00 -15.30
CA VAL A 105 -31.78 -4.28 -15.80
C VAL A 105 -31.65 -4.21 -17.32
N PRO A 106 -30.43 -4.43 -17.89
CA PRO A 106 -30.26 -4.42 -19.33
C PRO A 106 -31.15 -5.45 -20.03
N ASN A 107 -31.84 -5.02 -21.06
CA ASN A 107 -32.65 -5.91 -21.89
C ASN A 107 -31.74 -6.75 -22.80
N VAL A 108 -31.67 -8.05 -22.55
CA VAL A 108 -30.83 -8.99 -23.32
C VAL A 108 -31.66 -9.90 -24.25
N ASP A 109 -33.00 -9.85 -24.15
CA ASP A 109 -33.90 -10.79 -24.81
C ASP A 109 -34.67 -10.20 -26.00
N ASP A 110 -34.73 -8.88 -26.12
CA ASP A 110 -35.49 -8.17 -27.20
C ASP A 110 -34.56 -7.46 -28.19
N GLU A 111 -35.12 -7.17 -29.42
CA GLU A 111 -34.41 -6.42 -30.47
C GLU A 111 -34.25 -4.89 -30.17
N GLY A 112 -34.63 -4.45 -28.96
CA GLY A 112 -34.51 -3.09 -28.46
C GLY A 112 -33.10 -2.72 -27.98
N PRO A 113 -32.87 -1.45 -27.57
CA PRO A 113 -31.62 -1.04 -26.97
C PRO A 113 -31.39 -1.80 -25.64
N LEU A 114 -30.12 -2.14 -25.34
CA LEU A 114 -29.73 -2.82 -24.12
C LEU A 114 -30.17 -2.05 -22.86
N VAL A 115 -30.14 -0.73 -22.92
CA VAL A 115 -30.52 0.20 -21.83
C VAL A 115 -31.33 1.32 -22.45
N SER A 116 -32.36 1.80 -21.75
CA SER A 116 -33.20 2.90 -22.24
C SER A 116 -32.42 4.21 -22.33
N ASP A 117 -32.86 5.11 -23.24
CA ASP A 117 -32.20 6.41 -23.46
C ASP A 117 -32.31 7.33 -22.21
N ASP A 118 -33.30 7.10 -21.34
CA ASP A 118 -33.61 7.86 -20.14
C ASP A 118 -33.16 7.16 -18.85
N ALA A 119 -32.41 6.05 -18.95
CA ALA A 119 -31.81 5.38 -17.78
C ALA A 119 -30.86 6.31 -17.02
N ASP A 120 -30.99 6.34 -15.71
CA ASP A 120 -29.99 6.93 -14.83
C ASP A 120 -28.75 6.01 -14.73
N TRP A 121 -27.60 6.62 -14.57
CA TRP A 121 -26.34 5.91 -14.49
C TRP A 121 -25.68 6.07 -13.14
N MET A 122 -25.10 4.99 -12.65
CA MET A 122 -24.19 4.96 -11.51
C MET A 122 -22.82 4.48 -11.96
N ALA A 123 -21.82 4.62 -11.11
CA ALA A 123 -20.49 4.06 -11.34
C ALA A 123 -19.87 3.53 -10.06
N LEU A 124 -19.06 2.48 -10.19
CA LEU A 124 -18.11 2.11 -9.15
C LEU A 124 -17.07 3.21 -9.04
N LYS A 125 -16.80 3.69 -7.83
CA LYS A 125 -15.85 4.79 -7.62
C LYS A 125 -14.45 4.43 -8.11
N PRO A 126 -13.86 5.22 -9.04
CA PRO A 126 -12.48 5.07 -9.45
C PRO A 126 -11.51 5.79 -8.52
N MET A 127 -12.02 6.69 -7.66
CA MET A 127 -11.31 7.55 -6.71
C MET A 127 -12.21 7.86 -5.52
N ASN A 128 -11.61 8.20 -4.36
CA ASN A 128 -12.35 8.52 -3.13
C ASN A 128 -12.63 10.03 -2.98
N CYS A 129 -11.90 10.89 -3.69
CA CYS A 129 -11.90 12.33 -3.50
C CYS A 129 -13.29 12.99 -3.55
N PRO A 130 -14.19 12.72 -4.52
CA PRO A 130 -15.51 13.36 -4.53
C PRO A 130 -16.35 12.99 -3.31
N ALA A 131 -16.26 11.74 -2.84
CA ALA A 131 -16.99 11.30 -1.66
C ALA A 131 -16.47 11.97 -0.37
N HIS A 132 -15.17 12.21 -0.25
CA HIS A 132 -14.59 12.95 0.88
C HIS A 132 -15.03 14.42 0.88
N VAL A 133 -15.18 15.04 -0.30
CA VAL A 133 -15.75 16.39 -0.40
C VAL A 133 -17.21 16.41 0.08
N LEU A 134 -18.00 15.38 -0.24
CA LEU A 134 -19.37 15.28 0.28
C LEU A 134 -19.42 15.18 1.81
N ILE A 135 -18.47 14.48 2.44
CA ILE A 135 -18.33 14.45 3.91
C ILE A 135 -17.94 15.84 4.43
N PHE A 136 -16.95 16.50 3.80
CA PHE A 136 -16.54 17.84 4.20
C PHE A 136 -17.70 18.84 4.18
N ARG A 137 -18.59 18.77 3.19
CA ARG A 137 -19.74 19.64 3.03
C ARG A 137 -20.86 19.43 4.07
N GLN A 138 -20.81 18.36 4.86
CA GLN A 138 -21.81 18.14 5.92
C GLN A 138 -21.63 19.15 7.05
N GLY A 139 -22.66 19.98 7.27
CA GLY A 139 -22.64 21.08 8.23
C GLY A 139 -21.75 22.25 7.80
N ILE A 140 -21.70 23.26 8.64
CA ILE A 140 -20.87 24.47 8.42
C ILE A 140 -19.49 24.19 8.96
N LYS A 141 -18.46 24.41 8.14
CA LYS A 141 -17.05 24.38 8.55
C LYS A 141 -16.56 25.79 8.79
N SER A 142 -15.75 25.99 9.81
CA SER A 142 -15.08 27.25 10.11
C SER A 142 -13.58 27.12 9.88
N TYR A 143 -12.88 28.21 9.72
CA TYR A 143 -11.41 28.23 9.62
C TYR A 143 -10.71 27.55 10.81
N ARG A 144 -11.38 27.44 11.96
CA ARG A 144 -10.86 26.76 13.17
C ARG A 144 -10.92 25.23 13.06
N ASP A 145 -11.74 24.70 12.16
CA ASP A 145 -11.86 23.27 11.91
C ASP A 145 -10.75 22.77 10.96
N LEU A 146 -9.98 23.71 10.38
CA LEU A 146 -8.92 23.38 9.41
C LEU A 146 -7.53 23.44 10.05
N PRO A 147 -6.60 22.55 9.69
CA PRO A 147 -6.74 21.52 8.65
C PRO A 147 -7.62 20.35 9.09
N LEU A 148 -8.53 19.90 8.22
CA LEU A 148 -9.33 18.69 8.42
C LEU A 148 -8.73 17.56 7.59
N ARG A 149 -8.23 16.51 8.26
CA ARG A 149 -7.57 15.35 7.64
C ARG A 149 -8.50 14.16 7.66
N ILE A 150 -8.97 13.73 6.48
CA ILE A 150 -9.88 12.58 6.30
C ILE A 150 -9.10 11.47 5.60
N TYR A 151 -9.16 10.26 6.13
CA TYR A 151 -8.50 9.07 5.61
C TYR A 151 -9.50 7.95 5.33
N GLU A 152 -9.25 7.16 4.30
CA GLU A 152 -10.02 5.95 3.99
C GLU A 152 -9.08 4.87 3.44
N ASN A 153 -9.19 3.63 3.97
CA ASN A 153 -8.79 2.45 3.21
C ASN A 153 -9.86 2.24 2.13
N GLY A 154 -9.72 2.99 1.05
CA GLY A 154 -10.74 3.19 0.03
C GLY A 154 -10.59 2.20 -1.12
N CYS A 155 -11.53 1.25 -1.24
CA CYS A 155 -11.58 0.36 -2.39
C CYS A 155 -12.07 1.12 -3.63
N CYS A 156 -11.26 1.13 -4.68
CA CYS A 156 -11.53 1.77 -5.94
C CYS A 156 -11.54 0.76 -7.09
N HIS A 157 -12.24 1.10 -8.18
CA HIS A 157 -12.34 0.25 -9.36
C HIS A 157 -12.01 1.06 -10.60
N ARG A 158 -11.10 0.53 -11.42
CA ARG A 158 -10.72 1.14 -12.71
C ARG A 158 -10.77 0.10 -13.81
N ASN A 159 -11.47 0.40 -14.89
CA ASN A 159 -11.58 -0.49 -16.05
C ASN A 159 -10.29 -0.43 -16.88
N GLU A 160 -9.20 -0.88 -16.29
CA GLU A 160 -7.90 -0.96 -16.95
C GLU A 160 -7.96 -1.95 -18.13
N PRO A 161 -7.34 -1.63 -19.31
CA PRO A 161 -7.32 -2.54 -20.44
C PRO A 161 -6.56 -3.83 -20.09
N HIS A 162 -6.97 -4.96 -20.69
CA HIS A 162 -6.38 -6.27 -20.43
C HIS A 162 -4.85 -6.30 -20.54
N GLY A 163 -4.30 -5.67 -21.57
CA GLY A 163 -2.87 -5.63 -21.82
C GLY A 163 -2.05 -4.83 -20.80
N ALA A 164 -2.71 -4.01 -19.96
CA ALA A 164 -2.05 -3.23 -18.92
C ALA A 164 -1.97 -3.95 -17.57
N LEU A 165 -2.73 -5.02 -17.37
CA LEU A 165 -2.77 -5.75 -16.10
C LEU A 165 -1.47 -6.51 -15.85
N HIS A 166 -0.97 -6.44 -14.62
CA HIS A 166 0.30 -7.06 -14.24
C HIS A 166 0.33 -7.50 -12.78
N GLY A 167 -0.14 -8.73 -12.50
CA GLY A 167 -0.16 -9.29 -11.15
C GLY A 167 -0.81 -8.33 -10.15
N LEU A 168 -0.13 -8.07 -9.02
CA LEU A 168 -0.55 -7.09 -8.02
C LEU A 168 -0.18 -5.65 -8.39
N MET A 169 0.70 -5.44 -9.38
CA MET A 169 1.23 -4.12 -9.71
C MET A 169 0.22 -3.24 -10.44
N ARG A 170 -0.67 -3.83 -11.22
CA ARG A 170 -1.74 -3.12 -11.91
C ARG A 170 -2.99 -4.00 -12.01
N VAL A 171 -4.01 -3.63 -11.27
CA VAL A 171 -5.26 -4.37 -11.08
C VAL A 171 -6.46 -3.47 -11.41
N ARG A 172 -7.65 -4.04 -11.53
CA ARG A 172 -8.91 -3.31 -11.74
C ARG A 172 -9.63 -2.95 -10.44
N GLN A 173 -9.46 -3.77 -9.40
CA GLN A 173 -9.94 -3.50 -8.06
C GLN A 173 -8.75 -3.37 -7.13
N PHE A 174 -8.66 -2.26 -6.41
CA PHE A 174 -7.55 -1.97 -5.50
C PHE A 174 -8.01 -1.11 -4.34
N THR A 175 -7.31 -1.22 -3.22
CA THR A 175 -7.58 -0.42 -2.03
C THR A 175 -6.43 0.55 -1.80
N GLN A 176 -6.74 1.85 -1.76
CA GLN A 176 -5.77 2.90 -1.48
C GLN A 176 -5.75 3.26 0.00
N ASP A 177 -4.57 3.60 0.52
CA ASP A 177 -4.39 4.32 1.78
C ASP A 177 -4.61 5.83 1.55
N ASP A 178 -5.80 6.16 1.10
CA ASP A 178 -6.12 7.48 0.55
C ASP A 178 -6.54 8.46 1.64
N ALA A 179 -6.02 9.67 1.57
CA ALA A 179 -6.48 10.74 2.44
C ALA A 179 -6.55 12.08 1.73
N HIS A 180 -7.45 12.92 2.25
CA HIS A 180 -7.66 14.27 1.78
C HIS A 180 -7.58 15.24 2.95
N ILE A 181 -6.71 16.23 2.81
CA ILE A 181 -6.52 17.29 3.80
C ILE A 181 -7.17 18.54 3.25
N PHE A 182 -8.23 18.98 3.89
CA PHE A 182 -8.85 20.26 3.60
C PHE A 182 -8.20 21.31 4.48
N CYS A 183 -7.53 22.28 3.86
CA CYS A 183 -6.75 23.28 4.58
C CYS A 183 -6.88 24.67 3.97
N ARG A 184 -6.46 25.69 4.72
CA ARG A 184 -6.25 27.04 4.20
C ARG A 184 -4.92 27.10 3.44
N GLU A 185 -4.77 28.09 2.60
CA GLU A 185 -3.54 28.29 1.81
C GLU A 185 -2.29 28.46 2.68
N ASP A 186 -2.40 29.17 3.80
CA ASP A 186 -1.30 29.36 4.74
C ASP A 186 -0.88 28.09 5.49
N GLN A 187 -1.66 27.03 5.43
CA GLN A 187 -1.38 25.73 6.07
C GLN A 187 -0.70 24.72 5.12
N ILE A 188 -0.69 24.96 3.80
CA ILE A 188 -0.24 23.97 2.81
C ILE A 188 1.19 23.50 3.05
N VAL A 189 2.12 24.43 3.24
CA VAL A 189 3.55 24.11 3.42
C VAL A 189 3.77 23.24 4.66
N ASP A 190 3.09 23.53 5.76
CA ASP A 190 3.19 22.75 6.99
C ASP A 190 2.57 21.35 6.85
N GLU A 191 1.41 21.23 6.18
CA GLU A 191 0.76 19.96 5.94
C GLU A 191 1.58 19.05 4.99
N VAL A 192 2.14 19.61 3.92
CA VAL A 192 3.01 18.84 3.01
C VAL A 192 4.30 18.43 3.72
N ARG A 193 4.90 19.31 4.54
CA ARG A 193 6.08 18.97 5.36
C ARG A 193 5.77 17.84 6.35
N ALA A 194 4.63 17.89 7.03
CA ALA A 194 4.20 16.83 7.95
C ALA A 194 3.99 15.50 7.21
N PHE A 195 3.41 15.55 6.01
CA PHE A 195 3.29 14.36 5.16
C PHE A 195 4.65 13.81 4.73
N CYS A 196 5.61 14.65 4.35
CA CYS A 196 6.97 14.22 4.00
C CYS A 196 7.63 13.46 5.17
N ALA A 197 7.50 13.96 6.39
CA ALA A 197 8.05 13.30 7.58
C ALA A 197 7.36 11.96 7.87
N LEU A 198 6.04 11.88 7.70
CA LEU A 198 5.28 10.64 7.86
C LEU A 198 5.68 9.59 6.83
N ALA A 199 5.78 9.97 5.55
CA ALA A 199 6.18 9.09 4.46
C ALA A 199 7.63 8.59 4.64
N ASP A 200 8.56 9.47 5.03
CA ASP A 200 9.96 9.11 5.31
C ASP A 200 10.07 8.03 6.40
N ARG A 201 9.37 8.23 7.52
CA ARG A 201 9.31 7.25 8.61
C ARG A 201 8.80 5.91 8.11
N ILE A 202 7.64 5.91 7.43
CA ILE A 202 7.00 4.68 6.96
C ILE A 202 7.91 3.94 5.98
N TYR A 203 8.48 4.60 4.97
CA TYR A 203 9.35 3.92 4.01
C TYR A 203 10.62 3.34 4.65
N LYS A 204 11.19 4.02 5.64
CA LYS A 204 12.33 3.50 6.42
C LYS A 204 11.95 2.27 7.26
N ASP A 205 10.75 2.24 7.85
CA ASP A 205 10.24 1.08 8.59
C ASP A 205 10.15 -0.18 7.72
N PHE A 206 9.91 -0.01 6.41
CA PHE A 206 9.93 -1.11 5.43
C PHE A 206 11.28 -1.31 4.73
N GLY A 207 12.33 -0.58 5.11
CA GLY A 207 13.69 -0.73 4.59
C GLY A 207 13.90 -0.16 3.19
N PHE A 208 13.04 0.76 2.72
CA PHE A 208 13.19 1.42 1.43
C PHE A 208 14.03 2.69 1.51
N THR A 209 14.84 2.90 0.48
CA THR A 209 15.29 4.22 0.07
C THR A 209 14.36 4.75 -1.02
N TYR A 210 14.36 6.07 -1.24
CA TYR A 210 13.45 6.67 -2.21
C TYR A 210 14.05 7.92 -2.85
N SER A 211 13.48 8.30 -4.00
CA SER A 211 13.66 9.60 -4.64
C SER A 211 12.33 10.35 -4.71
N ILE A 212 12.40 11.69 -4.76
CA ILE A 212 11.21 12.56 -4.83
C ILE A 212 11.24 13.32 -6.15
N LYS A 213 10.09 13.38 -6.81
CA LYS A 213 9.91 14.11 -8.06
C LYS A 213 8.70 15.03 -7.96
N LEU A 214 8.80 16.21 -8.59
CA LEU A 214 7.70 17.14 -8.73
C LEU A 214 7.17 17.08 -10.16
N ALA A 215 6.00 16.52 -10.34
CA ALA A 215 5.28 16.49 -11.60
C ALA A 215 4.51 17.79 -11.79
N LEU A 216 4.88 18.53 -12.84
CA LEU A 216 4.39 19.85 -13.16
C LEU A 216 3.18 19.78 -14.11
N ARG A 217 2.54 20.92 -14.31
CA ARG A 217 1.34 21.10 -15.14
C ARG A 217 1.41 20.42 -16.49
N PRO A 218 0.36 19.64 -16.88
CA PRO A 218 0.23 19.08 -18.22
C PRO A 218 -0.37 20.12 -19.18
N GLU A 219 -0.29 19.86 -20.49
CA GLU A 219 -0.86 20.72 -21.51
C GLU A 219 -2.38 20.85 -21.35
N LYS A 220 -3.08 19.72 -21.16
CA LYS A 220 -4.54 19.67 -20.96
C LYS A 220 -4.88 19.64 -19.47
N ARG A 221 -5.24 20.78 -18.91
CA ARG A 221 -5.51 20.96 -17.48
C ARG A 221 -6.71 21.86 -17.21
N PHE A 222 -7.16 21.89 -15.97
CA PHE A 222 -8.09 22.88 -15.43
C PHE A 222 -7.33 23.98 -14.68
N GLY A 223 -7.96 25.15 -14.52
CA GLY A 223 -7.43 26.28 -13.75
C GLY A 223 -6.57 27.26 -14.56
N SER A 224 -6.27 28.41 -13.94
CA SER A 224 -5.46 29.47 -14.54
C SER A 224 -3.95 29.20 -14.37
N GLU A 225 -3.14 29.92 -15.15
CA GLU A 225 -1.67 29.84 -15.01
C GLU A 225 -1.21 30.27 -13.61
N GLU A 226 -1.82 31.33 -13.05
CA GLU A 226 -1.48 31.83 -11.71
C GLU A 226 -1.78 30.79 -10.62
N MET A 227 -2.89 30.06 -10.77
CA MET A 227 -3.23 28.95 -9.86
C MET A 227 -2.17 27.86 -9.88
N TRP A 228 -1.70 27.49 -11.09
CA TRP A 228 -0.67 26.47 -11.24
C TRP A 228 0.70 26.95 -10.75
N ASP A 229 1.09 28.19 -11.05
CA ASP A 229 2.33 28.78 -10.54
C ASP A 229 2.35 28.76 -9.01
N LYS A 230 1.25 29.11 -8.39
CA LYS A 230 1.10 29.10 -6.93
C LYS A 230 1.22 27.70 -6.37
N ALA A 231 0.46 26.73 -6.90
CA ALA A 231 0.46 25.36 -6.42
C ALA A 231 1.83 24.68 -6.57
N GLU A 232 2.49 24.86 -7.70
CA GLU A 232 3.84 24.30 -7.95
C GLU A 232 4.87 24.92 -7.00
N ASN A 233 4.81 26.25 -6.76
CA ASN A 233 5.75 26.93 -5.87
C ASN A 233 5.53 26.54 -4.41
N GLU A 234 4.31 26.30 -3.97
CA GLU A 234 4.01 25.81 -2.62
C GLU A 234 4.59 24.42 -2.39
N LEU A 235 4.46 23.50 -3.37
CA LEU A 235 5.07 22.18 -3.28
C LEU A 235 6.61 22.24 -3.26
N ARG A 236 7.23 23.12 -4.09
CA ARG A 236 8.69 23.37 -4.04
C ARG A 236 9.13 23.88 -2.66
N ALA A 237 8.41 24.86 -2.13
CA ALA A 237 8.71 25.44 -0.82
C ALA A 237 8.59 24.39 0.30
N ALA A 238 7.56 23.55 0.26
CA ALA A 238 7.36 22.50 1.27
C ALA A 238 8.46 21.43 1.25
N VAL A 239 8.88 20.96 0.07
CA VAL A 239 9.97 19.99 -0.07
C VAL A 239 11.30 20.61 0.37
N ALA A 240 11.56 21.87 0.03
CA ALA A 240 12.73 22.60 0.49
C ALA A 240 12.75 22.75 2.03
N ALA A 241 11.60 23.08 2.63
CA ALA A 241 11.45 23.16 4.09
C ALA A 241 11.64 21.81 4.80
N ALA A 242 11.36 20.70 4.10
CA ALA A 242 11.61 19.34 4.57
C ALA A 242 13.06 18.87 4.33
N GLY A 243 13.88 19.63 3.60
CA GLY A 243 15.27 19.26 3.24
C GLY A 243 15.39 18.15 2.21
N LEU A 244 14.32 17.89 1.44
CA LEU A 244 14.23 16.76 0.52
C LEU A 244 14.48 17.11 -0.95
N ASN A 245 14.69 18.40 -1.28
CA ASN A 245 14.98 18.89 -2.63
C ASN A 245 16.48 18.84 -2.97
N THR A 246 17.15 17.76 -2.63
CA THR A 246 18.61 17.59 -2.80
C THR A 246 18.91 16.43 -3.73
N PRO A 247 20.13 16.40 -4.34
CA PRO A 247 20.57 15.27 -5.17
C PRO A 247 20.55 13.93 -4.45
N GLU A 248 20.69 13.91 -3.11
CA GLU A 248 20.63 12.70 -2.28
C GLU A 248 19.26 12.01 -2.41
N PHE A 249 18.17 12.79 -2.46
CA PHE A 249 16.81 12.30 -2.67
C PHE A 249 16.43 12.25 -4.16
N GLY A 250 17.39 12.35 -5.08
CA GLY A 250 17.14 12.27 -6.51
C GLY A 250 16.09 13.27 -7.00
N TRP A 251 16.09 14.49 -6.40
CA TRP A 251 15.14 15.55 -6.73
C TRP A 251 15.16 15.89 -8.22
N GLU A 252 13.98 15.86 -8.83
CA GLU A 252 13.79 16.16 -10.24
C GLU A 252 12.40 16.77 -10.47
N GLU A 253 12.31 17.74 -11.37
CA GLU A 253 11.04 18.26 -11.85
C GLU A 253 10.68 17.61 -13.19
N LEU A 254 9.43 17.15 -13.31
CA LEU A 254 8.91 16.43 -14.47
C LEU A 254 7.83 17.28 -15.18
N PRO A 255 8.19 18.08 -16.20
CA PRO A 255 7.23 18.88 -16.95
C PRO A 255 6.19 18.01 -17.65
N GLY A 256 4.92 18.35 -17.48
CA GLY A 256 3.82 17.68 -18.17
C GLY A 256 3.24 16.44 -17.48
N GLU A 257 3.86 15.97 -16.38
CA GLU A 257 3.48 14.72 -15.70
C GLU A 257 2.46 14.91 -14.56
N GLY A 258 2.06 16.15 -14.27
CA GLY A 258 1.03 16.47 -13.28
C GLY A 258 -0.35 15.92 -13.64
N ALA A 259 -1.24 15.84 -12.67
CA ALA A 259 -2.63 15.53 -12.92
C ALA A 259 -3.33 16.70 -13.65
N PHE A 260 -4.43 16.45 -14.34
CA PHE A 260 -5.15 17.52 -15.06
C PHE A 260 -5.75 18.60 -14.15
N TYR A 261 -5.79 18.36 -12.83
CA TYR A 261 -6.35 19.25 -11.81
C TYR A 261 -5.33 19.75 -10.78
N ALA A 262 -4.13 19.14 -10.69
CA ALA A 262 -3.14 19.53 -9.68
C ALA A 262 -1.71 19.08 -10.04
N PRO A 263 -0.67 19.86 -9.64
CA PRO A 263 0.70 19.36 -9.57
C PRO A 263 0.83 18.35 -8.42
N LYS A 264 1.84 17.48 -8.49
CA LYS A 264 2.02 16.44 -7.48
C LYS A 264 3.50 16.19 -7.16
N LEU A 265 3.78 15.91 -5.89
CA LEU A 265 5.01 15.25 -5.47
C LEU A 265 4.82 13.74 -5.58
N GLU A 266 5.86 13.05 -6.03
CA GLU A 266 5.88 11.60 -6.21
C GLU A 266 7.07 10.99 -5.49
N TRP A 267 6.82 9.90 -4.73
CA TRP A 267 7.87 9.09 -4.11
C TRP A 267 8.11 7.85 -4.95
N HIS A 268 9.37 7.69 -5.39
CA HIS A 268 9.84 6.55 -6.14
C HIS A 268 10.73 5.70 -5.23
N LEU A 269 10.19 4.57 -4.73
CA LEU A 269 10.90 3.66 -3.84
C LEU A 269 11.93 2.84 -4.63
N THR A 270 13.10 2.63 -4.04
CA THR A 270 14.13 1.75 -4.60
C THR A 270 14.13 0.43 -3.83
N ASP A 271 13.95 -0.68 -4.55
CA ASP A 271 13.95 -2.00 -3.96
C ASP A 271 15.36 -2.59 -3.79
N ALA A 272 15.44 -3.79 -3.19
CA ALA A 272 16.71 -4.46 -2.86
C ALA A 272 17.63 -4.78 -4.07
N ILE A 273 17.11 -4.71 -5.30
CA ILE A 273 17.88 -4.92 -6.54
C ILE A 273 17.99 -3.65 -7.41
N GLY A 274 17.65 -2.49 -6.83
CA GLY A 274 17.80 -1.18 -7.46
C GLY A 274 16.74 -0.84 -8.50
N ARG A 275 15.55 -1.49 -8.50
CA ARG A 275 14.41 -1.06 -9.31
C ARG A 275 13.64 0.03 -8.58
N THR A 276 13.06 0.96 -9.34
CA THR A 276 12.28 2.07 -8.80
C THR A 276 10.79 1.83 -9.03
N TRP A 277 9.99 2.18 -8.00
CA TRP A 277 8.54 2.01 -7.98
C TRP A 277 7.88 3.31 -7.53
N GLN A 278 7.12 3.95 -8.39
CA GLN A 278 6.29 5.08 -7.99
C GLN A 278 5.16 4.57 -7.08
N VAL A 279 5.07 5.10 -5.87
CA VAL A 279 4.16 4.63 -4.82
C VAL A 279 3.44 5.80 -4.16
N GLY A 280 4.15 6.58 -3.33
CA GLY A 280 3.55 7.70 -2.61
C GLY A 280 3.33 8.94 -3.46
N THR A 281 2.29 9.69 -3.15
CA THR A 281 1.98 10.97 -3.81
C THR A 281 1.35 11.95 -2.84
N ILE A 282 1.57 13.25 -3.08
CA ILE A 282 0.72 14.32 -2.55
C ILE A 282 0.48 15.36 -3.64
N GLN A 283 -0.78 15.81 -3.77
CA GLN A 283 -1.25 16.73 -4.80
C GLN A 283 -1.92 17.93 -4.18
N SER A 284 -1.69 19.13 -4.70
CA SER A 284 -2.30 20.39 -4.21
C SER A 284 -3.40 20.84 -5.17
N ASP A 285 -4.66 20.59 -4.79
CA ASP A 285 -5.84 20.75 -5.63
C ASP A 285 -6.74 21.89 -5.16
N ARG A 286 -7.04 22.82 -6.06
CA ARG A 286 -8.00 23.90 -5.89
C ARG A 286 -9.24 23.72 -6.77
N VAL A 287 -9.19 22.79 -7.72
CA VAL A 287 -10.22 22.58 -8.73
C VAL A 287 -11.42 21.81 -8.18
N LEU A 288 -11.18 20.65 -7.54
CA LEU A 288 -12.29 19.83 -7.01
C LEU A 288 -13.06 20.51 -5.88
N PRO A 289 -12.44 21.22 -4.91
CA PRO A 289 -13.19 21.99 -3.94
C PRO A 289 -14.11 23.04 -4.54
N GLU A 290 -13.69 23.72 -5.61
CA GLU A 290 -14.50 24.69 -6.33
C GLU A 290 -15.64 24.00 -7.08
N ARG A 291 -15.35 22.99 -7.89
CA ARG A 291 -16.34 22.28 -8.69
C ARG A 291 -17.41 21.57 -7.86
N LEU A 292 -17.04 21.06 -6.70
CA LEU A 292 -17.93 20.36 -5.77
C LEU A 292 -18.51 21.27 -4.68
N ASP A 293 -18.35 22.59 -4.81
CA ASP A 293 -18.87 23.61 -3.91
C ASP A 293 -18.50 23.39 -2.43
N ALA A 294 -17.25 23.00 -2.15
CA ALA A 294 -16.73 22.93 -0.80
C ALA A 294 -16.38 24.34 -0.29
N SER A 295 -16.83 24.69 0.93
CA SER A 295 -16.52 26.01 1.52
C SER A 295 -16.41 25.92 3.04
N TYR A 296 -15.68 26.86 3.61
CA TYR A 296 -15.62 27.12 5.06
C TYR A 296 -15.84 28.62 5.34
N VAL A 297 -16.23 28.96 6.56
CA VAL A 297 -16.37 30.34 7.01
C VAL A 297 -15.02 30.80 7.54
N GLY A 298 -14.50 31.87 6.96
CA GLY A 298 -13.25 32.50 7.35
C GLY A 298 -13.35 33.30 8.65
N GLU A 299 -12.24 33.84 9.07
CA GLU A 299 -12.17 34.75 10.25
C GLU A 299 -12.91 36.06 10.02
N ASP A 300 -13.01 36.45 8.75
CA ASP A 300 -13.77 37.60 8.27
C ASP A 300 -15.30 37.38 8.22
N GLY A 301 -15.77 36.18 8.54
CA GLY A 301 -17.17 35.78 8.45
C GLY A 301 -17.66 35.40 7.04
N GLU A 302 -16.80 35.52 6.02
CA GLU A 302 -17.11 35.24 4.63
C GLU A 302 -16.84 33.74 4.28
N ARG A 303 -17.40 33.31 3.16
CA ARG A 303 -17.16 31.94 2.65
C ARG A 303 -15.91 31.88 1.78
N HIS A 304 -15.01 30.97 2.12
CA HIS A 304 -13.78 30.71 1.39
C HIS A 304 -13.73 29.27 0.86
N ARG A 305 -12.96 29.04 -0.21
CA ARG A 305 -12.67 27.71 -0.74
C ARG A 305 -11.46 27.13 -0.04
N PRO A 306 -11.52 25.89 0.51
CA PRO A 306 -10.32 25.22 1.00
C PRO A 306 -9.43 24.77 -0.16
N VAL A 307 -8.15 24.58 0.11
CA VAL A 307 -7.28 23.76 -0.72
C VAL A 307 -7.43 22.32 -0.25
N MET A 308 -7.43 21.38 -1.18
CA MET A 308 -7.52 19.96 -0.91
C MET A 308 -6.20 19.29 -1.30
N LEU A 309 -5.52 18.74 -0.30
CA LEU A 309 -4.33 17.92 -0.55
C LEU A 309 -4.74 16.47 -0.62
N HIS A 310 -4.53 15.84 -1.78
CA HIS A 310 -4.72 14.40 -1.96
C HIS A 310 -3.42 13.70 -1.63
N ARG A 311 -3.43 12.67 -0.79
CA ARG A 311 -2.20 11.94 -0.49
C ARG A 311 -2.44 10.43 -0.34
N ALA A 312 -1.45 9.65 -0.78
CA ALA A 312 -1.32 8.22 -0.50
C ALA A 312 0.17 7.94 -0.19
N ILE A 313 0.44 6.96 0.67
CA ILE A 313 1.80 6.53 1.03
C ILE A 313 2.11 5.18 0.39
N PHE A 314 1.26 4.17 0.58
CA PHE A 314 1.38 2.87 -0.10
C PHE A 314 0.96 2.94 -1.56
N GLY A 315 0.11 3.91 -1.91
CA GLY A 315 -0.55 3.99 -3.22
C GLY A 315 -1.73 3.04 -3.29
N SER A 316 -1.50 1.73 -3.37
CA SER A 316 -2.50 0.70 -3.08
C SER A 316 -1.88 -0.46 -2.31
N TYR A 317 -2.70 -1.14 -1.51
CA TYR A 317 -2.25 -2.31 -0.73
C TYR A 317 -1.77 -3.43 -1.65
N GLU A 318 -2.48 -3.70 -2.75
CA GLU A 318 -2.12 -4.72 -3.74
C GLU A 318 -0.72 -4.46 -4.31
N ARG A 319 -0.51 -3.24 -4.84
CA ARG A 319 0.77 -2.85 -5.42
C ARG A 319 1.89 -2.85 -4.39
N PHE A 320 1.65 -2.33 -3.19
CA PHE A 320 2.65 -2.28 -2.13
C PHE A 320 3.03 -3.67 -1.64
N ILE A 321 2.05 -4.59 -1.46
CA ILE A 321 2.32 -5.99 -1.12
C ILE A 321 3.14 -6.66 -2.23
N GLY A 322 2.81 -6.43 -3.50
CA GLY A 322 3.60 -6.92 -4.62
C GLY A 322 5.05 -6.46 -4.56
N ILE A 323 5.27 -5.17 -4.28
CA ILE A 323 6.61 -4.59 -4.11
C ILE A 323 7.33 -5.22 -2.91
N LEU A 324 6.66 -5.41 -1.77
CA LEU A 324 7.24 -6.04 -0.59
C LEU A 324 7.65 -7.49 -0.83
N ILE A 325 6.82 -8.28 -1.54
CA ILE A 325 7.16 -9.66 -1.93
C ILE A 325 8.47 -9.67 -2.72
N GLU A 326 8.61 -8.78 -3.68
CA GLU A 326 9.79 -8.69 -4.53
C GLU A 326 11.00 -8.09 -3.79
N HIS A 327 10.80 -7.07 -2.96
CA HIS A 327 11.84 -6.45 -2.15
C HIS A 327 12.48 -7.44 -1.18
N TYR A 328 11.68 -8.16 -0.42
CA TYR A 328 12.14 -9.16 0.53
C TYR A 328 12.42 -10.53 -0.09
N ALA A 329 12.16 -10.74 -1.38
CA ALA A 329 12.20 -12.05 -2.02
C ALA A 329 11.39 -13.12 -1.25
N GLY A 330 10.21 -12.73 -0.74
CA GLY A 330 9.34 -13.52 0.12
C GLY A 330 9.81 -13.70 1.57
N ARG A 331 11.01 -13.24 1.93
CA ARG A 331 11.55 -13.34 3.30
C ARG A 331 11.12 -12.11 4.12
N PHE A 332 9.85 -12.02 4.41
CA PHE A 332 9.32 -10.91 5.18
C PHE A 332 9.98 -10.81 6.57
N PRO A 333 10.13 -9.59 7.12
CA PRO A 333 10.46 -9.42 8.53
C PRO A 333 9.41 -10.13 9.39
N ALA A 334 9.81 -10.62 10.55
CA ALA A 334 8.97 -11.50 11.37
C ALA A 334 7.60 -10.90 11.69
N TRP A 335 7.52 -9.60 11.97
CA TRP A 335 6.26 -8.93 12.29
C TRP A 335 5.23 -9.00 11.14
N LEU A 336 5.70 -9.03 9.89
CA LEU A 336 4.86 -9.07 8.68
C LEU A 336 4.64 -10.50 8.17
N ALA A 337 5.50 -11.45 8.52
CA ALA A 337 5.43 -12.82 8.03
C ALA A 337 4.10 -13.49 8.43
N PRO A 338 3.39 -14.17 7.49
CA PRO A 338 2.13 -14.86 7.79
C PRO A 338 2.28 -15.89 8.91
N VAL A 339 3.31 -16.72 8.82
CA VAL A 339 3.75 -17.66 9.86
C VAL A 339 5.08 -17.16 10.38
N GLN A 340 5.13 -16.80 11.66
CA GLN A 340 6.32 -16.21 12.29
C GLN A 340 7.29 -17.27 12.85
N ALA A 341 6.73 -18.42 13.24
CA ALA A 341 7.50 -19.52 13.77
C ALA A 341 6.83 -20.87 13.47
N VAL A 342 7.63 -21.90 13.25
CA VAL A 342 7.17 -23.28 13.22
C VAL A 342 7.91 -24.10 14.26
N VAL A 343 7.17 -24.87 15.05
CA VAL A 343 7.73 -25.86 15.99
C VAL A 343 7.77 -27.22 15.31
N ALA A 344 8.95 -27.76 15.06
CA ALA A 344 9.13 -29.02 14.35
C ALA A 344 9.77 -30.08 15.25
N THR A 345 9.12 -31.26 15.35
CA THR A 345 9.64 -32.37 16.13
C THR A 345 10.64 -33.21 15.34
N ILE A 346 11.69 -33.73 16.03
CA ILE A 346 12.64 -34.70 15.49
C ILE A 346 12.06 -36.12 15.59
N VAL A 347 11.39 -36.41 16.70
CA VAL A 347 10.76 -37.67 17.05
C VAL A 347 9.41 -37.44 17.70
N SER A 348 8.49 -38.35 17.57
CA SER A 348 7.13 -38.27 18.14
C SER A 348 7.08 -38.18 19.67
N ASP A 349 8.09 -38.68 20.35
CA ASP A 349 8.20 -38.56 21.83
C ASP A 349 8.28 -37.09 22.29
N ALA A 350 8.60 -36.15 21.40
CA ALA A 350 8.67 -34.72 21.69
C ALA A 350 7.37 -33.97 21.29
N ASP A 351 6.34 -34.65 20.78
CA ASP A 351 5.12 -34.01 20.26
C ASP A 351 4.34 -33.25 21.37
N ASP A 352 4.26 -33.84 22.57
CA ASP A 352 3.60 -33.17 23.71
C ASP A 352 4.32 -31.87 24.08
N TYR A 353 5.64 -31.89 24.16
CA TYR A 353 6.46 -30.70 24.43
C TYR A 353 6.33 -29.66 23.29
N ALA A 354 6.32 -30.09 22.04
CA ALA A 354 6.08 -29.20 20.91
C ALA A 354 4.70 -28.52 21.00
N GLY A 355 3.69 -29.24 21.48
CA GLY A 355 2.37 -28.67 21.78
C GLY A 355 2.40 -27.60 22.87
N GLU A 356 3.17 -27.80 23.95
CA GLU A 356 3.37 -26.80 25.00
C GLU A 356 4.10 -25.55 24.46
N VAL A 357 5.17 -25.74 23.70
CA VAL A 357 5.92 -24.66 23.03
C VAL A 357 4.98 -23.84 22.14
N LEU A 358 4.20 -24.51 21.29
CA LEU A 358 3.23 -23.88 20.40
C LEU A 358 2.20 -23.05 21.18
N ALA A 359 1.64 -23.63 22.25
CA ALA A 359 0.65 -22.94 23.08
C ALA A 359 1.22 -21.67 23.71
N LYS A 360 2.45 -21.72 24.25
CA LYS A 360 3.12 -20.57 24.83
C LYS A 360 3.47 -19.49 23.80
N LEU A 361 3.93 -19.88 22.60
CA LEU A 361 4.17 -18.93 21.51
C LEU A 361 2.88 -18.19 21.11
N ARG A 362 1.78 -18.92 20.96
CA ARG A 362 0.48 -18.34 20.63
C ARG A 362 -0.06 -17.43 21.74
N ALA A 363 0.11 -17.81 23.00
CA ALA A 363 -0.26 -16.99 24.15
C ALA A 363 0.54 -15.67 24.20
N ALA A 364 1.77 -15.66 23.69
CA ALA A 364 2.60 -14.47 23.52
C ALA A 364 2.26 -13.65 22.25
N GLY A 365 1.20 -14.00 21.53
CA GLY A 365 0.76 -13.30 20.32
C GLY A 365 1.55 -13.64 19.05
N ILE A 366 2.38 -14.68 19.08
CA ILE A 366 3.18 -15.12 17.93
C ILE A 366 2.34 -16.04 17.05
N ARG A 367 2.31 -15.77 15.73
CA ARG A 367 1.66 -16.61 14.73
C ARG A 367 2.53 -17.84 14.47
N ALA A 368 2.27 -18.91 15.24
CA ALA A 368 3.05 -20.12 15.22
C ALA A 368 2.21 -21.34 14.77
N GLU A 369 2.87 -22.26 14.09
CA GLU A 369 2.34 -23.55 13.66
C GLU A 369 3.23 -24.69 14.20
N ALA A 370 2.73 -25.93 14.19
CA ALA A 370 3.52 -27.11 14.54
C ALA A 370 3.64 -28.06 13.34
N ASP A 371 4.81 -28.65 13.19
CA ASP A 371 5.06 -29.76 12.23
C ASP A 371 5.44 -31.03 12.99
N LEU A 372 4.40 -31.81 13.30
CA LEU A 372 4.50 -33.08 14.01
C LEU A 372 4.53 -34.29 13.08
N ARG A 373 4.67 -34.09 11.75
CA ARG A 373 4.72 -35.16 10.79
C ARG A 373 5.90 -36.09 11.05
N ASN A 374 5.71 -37.37 10.79
CA ASN A 374 6.77 -38.36 10.90
C ASN A 374 7.70 -38.30 9.67
N GLU A 375 8.45 -37.21 9.58
CA GLU A 375 9.38 -36.92 8.49
C GLU A 375 10.77 -36.56 9.07
N LYS A 376 11.82 -36.81 8.25
CA LYS A 376 13.19 -36.44 8.64
C LYS A 376 13.29 -34.92 8.88
N ILE A 377 13.93 -34.53 9.99
CA ILE A 377 14.06 -33.12 10.34
C ILE A 377 14.67 -32.26 9.24
N ASN A 378 15.63 -32.78 8.48
CA ASN A 378 16.22 -32.05 7.36
C ASN A 378 15.22 -31.77 6.25
N TYR A 379 14.23 -32.68 6.03
CA TYR A 379 13.14 -32.43 5.08
C TYR A 379 12.22 -31.32 5.57
N LYS A 380 11.79 -31.37 6.85
CA LYS A 380 10.98 -30.29 7.47
C LYS A 380 11.70 -28.95 7.41
N VAL A 381 12.99 -28.88 7.77
CA VAL A 381 13.81 -27.66 7.68
C VAL A 381 13.83 -27.09 6.26
N ARG A 382 14.03 -27.95 5.26
CA ARG A 382 14.04 -27.51 3.86
C ARG A 382 12.68 -26.97 3.43
N GLU A 383 11.60 -27.66 3.75
CA GLU A 383 10.24 -27.27 3.38
C GLU A 383 9.85 -25.92 3.97
N HIS A 384 10.06 -25.73 5.28
CA HIS A 384 9.79 -24.45 5.94
C HIS A 384 10.70 -23.30 5.47
N SER A 385 11.94 -23.62 5.07
CA SER A 385 12.84 -22.63 4.46
C SER A 385 12.36 -22.22 3.06
N LEU A 386 11.83 -23.14 2.26
CA LEU A 386 11.21 -22.83 0.97
C LEU A 386 9.93 -22.01 1.14
N ALA A 387 9.14 -22.31 2.16
CA ALA A 387 7.95 -21.54 2.54
C ALA A 387 8.29 -20.19 3.18
N LYS A 388 9.58 -19.82 3.30
CA LYS A 388 10.06 -18.54 3.84
C LYS A 388 9.66 -18.27 5.29
N VAL A 389 9.45 -19.29 6.09
CA VAL A 389 9.20 -19.13 7.54
C VAL A 389 10.44 -18.56 8.21
N PRO A 390 10.35 -17.42 8.90
CA PRO A 390 11.53 -16.75 9.46
C PRO A 390 12.19 -17.53 10.60
N ASN A 391 11.41 -18.26 11.42
CA ASN A 391 11.91 -18.94 12.61
C ASN A 391 11.43 -20.40 12.66
N LEU A 392 12.34 -21.33 12.85
CA LEU A 392 12.04 -22.76 13.06
C LEU A 392 12.60 -23.20 14.42
N LEU A 393 11.70 -23.64 15.30
CA LEU A 393 12.05 -24.18 16.61
C LEU A 393 12.05 -25.71 16.49
N VAL A 394 13.23 -26.29 16.51
CA VAL A 394 13.40 -27.75 16.46
C VAL A 394 13.45 -28.31 17.87
N VAL A 395 12.65 -29.33 18.14
CA VAL A 395 12.56 -30.00 19.43
C VAL A 395 12.69 -31.51 19.29
N GLY A 396 13.50 -32.10 20.13
CA GLY A 396 13.68 -33.54 20.28
C GLY A 396 13.58 -33.95 21.77
N ARG A 397 13.93 -35.18 22.10
CA ARG A 397 13.89 -35.68 23.50
C ARG A 397 14.73 -34.79 24.43
N ARG A 398 15.94 -34.42 24.02
CA ARG A 398 16.86 -33.62 24.81
C ARG A 398 16.30 -32.22 25.09
N GLU A 399 15.77 -31.56 24.07
CA GLU A 399 15.16 -30.24 24.23
C GLU A 399 13.96 -30.30 25.17
N ALA A 400 13.14 -31.36 25.07
CA ALA A 400 11.99 -31.57 25.95
C ALA A 400 12.44 -31.81 27.43
N GLU A 401 13.47 -32.62 27.67
CA GLU A 401 14.00 -32.87 28.98
C GLU A 401 14.63 -31.63 29.64
N GLU A 402 15.32 -30.78 28.83
CA GLU A 402 16.00 -29.57 29.31
C GLU A 402 15.09 -28.31 29.30
N GLY A 403 13.87 -28.37 28.80
CA GLY A 403 12.96 -27.21 28.63
C GLY A 403 13.50 -26.17 27.66
N LYS A 404 14.20 -26.62 26.62
CA LYS A 404 14.86 -25.77 25.61
C LYS A 404 14.28 -25.99 24.22
N VAL A 405 14.70 -25.11 23.30
CA VAL A 405 14.43 -25.23 21.86
C VAL A 405 15.70 -24.94 21.07
N ALA A 406 15.86 -25.62 19.90
CA ALA A 406 16.93 -25.30 18.96
C ALA A 406 16.36 -24.35 17.90
N LEU A 407 16.61 -23.06 18.03
CA LEU A 407 16.12 -22.02 17.13
C LEU A 407 17.01 -21.91 15.89
N ARG A 408 16.40 -22.04 14.72
CA ARG A 408 17.00 -21.77 13.40
C ARG A 408 16.32 -20.56 12.78
N VAL A 409 17.12 -19.58 12.35
CA VAL A 409 16.62 -18.36 11.67
C VAL A 409 16.85 -18.51 10.18
N LEU A 410 15.86 -18.17 9.38
CA LEU A 410 15.92 -18.25 7.91
C LEU A 410 17.08 -17.41 7.37
N GLY A 411 17.97 -18.05 6.59
CA GLY A 411 19.13 -17.39 5.99
C GLY A 411 20.37 -17.31 6.89
N SER A 412 20.28 -17.79 8.14
CA SER A 412 21.43 -17.93 9.03
C SER A 412 22.01 -19.34 8.98
N GLU A 413 23.31 -19.46 9.16
CA GLU A 413 23.96 -20.75 9.36
C GLU A 413 23.88 -21.20 10.82
N GLY A 414 23.60 -22.49 11.05
CA GLY A 414 23.56 -23.06 12.39
C GLY A 414 22.22 -22.90 13.10
N GLN A 415 22.27 -23.12 14.42
CA GLN A 415 21.13 -23.02 15.32
C GLN A 415 21.58 -22.54 16.71
N SER A 416 20.68 -21.88 17.44
CA SER A 416 20.89 -21.43 18.80
C SER A 416 20.05 -22.25 19.77
N PHE A 417 20.65 -22.78 20.85
CA PHE A 417 19.90 -23.45 21.90
C PHE A 417 19.50 -22.43 22.95
N LEU A 418 18.22 -22.23 23.14
CA LEU A 418 17.62 -21.24 24.02
C LEU A 418 16.69 -21.94 25.02
N SER A 419 16.56 -21.40 26.22
CA SER A 419 15.40 -21.74 27.05
C SER A 419 14.12 -21.32 26.35
N LEU A 420 13.01 -21.95 26.68
CA LEU A 420 11.73 -21.62 26.06
C LEU A 420 11.35 -20.15 26.31
N ASP A 421 11.60 -19.61 27.50
CA ASP A 421 11.29 -18.22 27.86
C ASP A 421 12.15 -17.21 27.07
N GLU A 422 13.44 -17.50 26.87
CA GLU A 422 14.33 -16.67 26.03
C GLU A 422 13.85 -16.67 24.56
N ALA A 423 13.50 -17.84 24.03
CA ALA A 423 12.98 -17.96 22.68
C ALA A 423 11.68 -17.16 22.49
N ILE A 424 10.73 -17.28 23.41
CA ILE A 424 9.47 -16.54 23.39
C ILE A 424 9.72 -15.03 23.45
N SER A 425 10.56 -14.58 24.38
CA SER A 425 10.88 -13.16 24.55
C SER A 425 11.50 -12.58 23.27
N ARG A 426 12.44 -13.29 22.67
CA ARG A 426 13.08 -12.91 21.43
C ARG A 426 12.07 -12.82 20.28
N LEU A 427 11.30 -13.87 20.06
CA LEU A 427 10.33 -13.93 18.96
C LEU A 427 9.18 -12.93 19.14
N ALA A 428 8.76 -12.67 20.38
CA ALA A 428 7.75 -11.65 20.68
C ALA A 428 8.25 -10.23 20.31
N ASN A 429 9.52 -9.93 20.53
CA ASN A 429 10.11 -8.66 20.11
C ASN A 429 10.20 -8.56 18.58
N GLU A 430 10.67 -9.62 17.90
CA GLU A 430 10.73 -9.67 16.44
C GLU A 430 9.34 -9.61 15.76
N ALA A 431 8.29 -10.02 16.48
CA ALA A 431 6.90 -9.99 16.02
C ALA A 431 6.25 -8.61 16.14
N ARG A 432 6.87 -7.65 16.80
CA ARG A 432 6.36 -6.27 16.90
C ARG A 432 6.62 -5.51 15.61
N ALA A 433 5.63 -4.73 15.18
CA ALA A 433 5.81 -3.81 14.07
C ALA A 433 6.79 -2.68 14.47
N PRO A 434 7.53 -2.08 13.51
CA PRO A 434 8.52 -1.05 13.79
C PRO A 434 8.00 0.16 14.60
N ASP A 435 6.76 0.55 14.33
CA ASP A 435 6.07 1.64 15.04
C ASP A 435 5.70 1.31 16.50
N MET A 436 5.89 0.06 16.93
CA MET A 436 5.61 -0.44 18.29
C MET A 436 6.89 -0.73 19.10
N LEU A 437 8.06 -0.48 18.51
CA LEU A 437 9.37 -0.61 19.14
C LEU A 437 9.78 0.72 19.76
#